data_9e984afad023c8f70a63c8bccd7fea58
#
_entry.id   9e984afad023c8f70a63c8bccd7fea58
#
_cell.length_a   1.000
_cell.length_b   1.000
_cell.length_c   1.000
_cell.angle_alpha   90.00
_cell.angle_beta   90.00
_cell.angle_gamma   90.00
#
_symmetry.space_group_name_H-M   'P 1'
#
loop_
_entity.id
_entity.type
_entity.pdbx_description
1 polymer ?
#
loop_
_entity_poly.entity_id
_entity_poly.type
_entity_poly.pdbx_seq_one_letter_code
_entity_poly.pdbx_strand_id
1 'polypeptide(L)'
;VAGPDAYRDLPRLLREAGGGAKAVNVLLSGEETYAEISPVRLDKNGVSAYISIMRGCNNMCSYCVVPYTRGAERSRDPQTILREARELFDGGYREVTLLGQNGNSYRWENGETVAGFADLLGAVASVDPKLRVRFSTSHPKDLSDEVLHTMARYPNLCRAIHLPAQSGSTRMLELMNRKYTREWYLGRIEAIRRILPGCSISTDLIAGFCTETDDDHRQTLSLMEEVDYASA
;
A
#
# COMPACT_ATOMS: atom_id res chain seq x y z
N VAL A 1 5.15 25.29 7.32
CA VAL A 1 5.34 23.83 7.17
C VAL A 1 4.01 23.15 7.45
N ALA A 2 3.53 22.31 6.53
CA ALA A 2 2.32 21.52 6.69
C ALA A 2 2.66 20.02 6.75
N GLY A 3 2.19 19.35 7.78
CA GLY A 3 2.28 17.89 7.91
C GLY A 3 1.19 17.17 7.08
N PRO A 4 1.22 15.83 7.05
CA PRO A 4 0.30 15.04 6.22
C PRO A 4 -1.18 15.17 6.63
N ASP A 5 -1.46 15.55 7.87
CA ASP A 5 -2.81 15.70 8.41
C ASP A 5 -3.23 17.19 8.60
N ALA A 6 -2.50 18.11 7.95
CA ALA A 6 -2.75 19.55 8.04
C ALA A 6 -3.49 20.14 6.84
N TYR A 7 -4.06 19.34 5.93
CA TYR A 7 -4.65 19.86 4.68
C TYR A 7 -5.87 20.75 4.94
N ARG A 8 -6.69 20.44 5.95
CA ARG A 8 -7.82 21.32 6.34
C ARG A 8 -7.37 22.68 6.92
N ASP A 9 -6.15 22.73 7.43
CA ASP A 9 -5.55 23.94 8.04
C ASP A 9 -4.74 24.78 7.05
N LEU A 10 -4.57 24.31 5.80
CA LEU A 10 -3.80 25.03 4.78
C LEU A 10 -4.23 26.49 4.58
N PRO A 11 -5.54 26.85 4.57
CA PRO A 11 -5.96 28.24 4.41
C PRO A 11 -5.44 29.16 5.53
N ARG A 12 -5.37 28.67 6.77
CA ARG A 12 -4.79 29.42 7.90
C ARG A 12 -3.28 29.55 7.75
N LEU A 13 -2.59 28.43 7.50
CA LEU A 13 -1.14 28.40 7.33
C LEU A 13 -0.66 29.33 6.20
N LEU A 14 -1.40 29.37 5.08
CA LEU A 14 -1.09 30.26 3.97
C LEU A 14 -1.28 31.75 4.32
N ARG A 15 -2.34 32.10 5.06
CA ARG A 15 -2.58 33.50 5.51
C ARG A 15 -1.48 33.96 6.46
N GLU A 16 -1.10 33.11 7.44
CA GLU A 16 -0.03 33.42 8.40
C GLU A 16 1.32 33.59 7.69
N ALA A 17 1.65 32.68 6.77
CA ALA A 17 2.89 32.76 6.00
C ALA A 17 2.92 33.97 5.06
N GLY A 18 1.79 34.34 4.44
CA GLY A 18 1.64 35.52 3.61
C GLY A 18 1.79 36.83 4.42
N GLY A 19 1.46 36.80 5.72
CA GLY A 19 1.70 37.92 6.64
C GLY A 19 3.13 37.98 7.21
N GLY A 20 4.04 37.09 6.75
CA GLY A 20 5.45 37.05 7.18
C GLY A 20 5.69 36.21 8.46
N ALA A 21 4.67 35.57 9.00
CA ALA A 21 4.81 34.70 10.17
C ALA A 21 5.30 33.29 9.82
N LYS A 22 5.93 32.60 10.77
CA LYS A 22 6.26 31.17 10.63
C LYS A 22 5.01 30.34 10.92
N ALA A 23 4.40 29.80 9.87
CA ALA A 23 3.23 28.94 9.98
C ALA A 23 3.65 27.45 10.00
N VAL A 24 3.27 26.71 11.03
CA VAL A 24 3.62 25.29 11.20
C VAL A 24 2.41 24.54 11.75
N ASN A 25 2.08 23.42 11.12
CA ASN A 25 1.19 22.40 11.66
C ASN A 25 1.70 21.03 11.21
N VAL A 26 2.25 20.25 12.14
CA VAL A 26 2.80 18.89 11.92
C VAL A 26 2.13 17.86 12.82
N LEU A 27 0.97 18.20 13.38
CA LEU A 27 0.21 17.25 14.20
C LEU A 27 -0.22 16.05 13.36
N LEU A 28 -0.13 14.87 13.93
CA LEU A 28 -0.64 13.62 13.36
C LEU A 28 -2.01 13.33 13.96
N SER A 29 -3.02 13.20 13.09
CA SER A 29 -4.36 12.79 13.51
C SER A 29 -4.43 11.29 13.74
N GLY A 30 -5.20 10.85 14.71
CA GLY A 30 -5.56 9.44 14.90
C GLY A 30 -6.71 8.98 14.00
N GLU A 31 -7.47 9.90 13.39
CA GLU A 31 -8.75 9.60 12.70
C GLU A 31 -8.83 10.14 11.26
N GLU A 32 -8.08 11.19 10.92
CA GLU A 32 -8.21 11.86 9.62
C GLU A 32 -7.82 10.96 8.44
N THR A 33 -8.74 10.69 7.55
CA THR A 33 -8.55 9.93 6.31
C THR A 33 -8.78 10.75 5.05
N TYR A 34 -9.29 11.99 5.19
CA TYR A 34 -9.73 12.85 4.07
C TYR A 34 -10.77 12.19 3.15
N ALA A 35 -11.59 11.30 3.70
CA ALA A 35 -12.59 10.54 2.96
C ALA A 35 -13.61 11.40 2.20
N GLU A 36 -13.88 12.59 2.72
CA GLU A 36 -14.87 13.56 2.18
C GLU A 36 -14.27 14.52 1.15
N ILE A 37 -12.95 14.54 1.01
CA ILE A 37 -12.28 15.47 0.09
C ILE A 37 -12.04 14.75 -1.24
N SER A 38 -12.82 15.11 -2.26
CA SER A 38 -12.57 14.65 -3.62
C SER A 38 -11.29 15.30 -4.17
N PRO A 39 -10.29 14.50 -4.59
CA PRO A 39 -9.06 15.06 -5.13
C PRO A 39 -9.31 15.84 -6.43
N VAL A 40 -8.78 17.04 -6.52
CA VAL A 40 -8.72 17.78 -7.78
C VAL A 40 -7.55 17.24 -8.59
N ARG A 41 -7.85 16.59 -9.71
CA ARG A 41 -6.84 16.05 -10.63
C ARG A 41 -6.50 17.10 -11.67
N LEU A 42 -5.26 17.59 -11.63
CA LEU A 42 -4.77 18.60 -12.57
C LEU A 42 -4.43 17.97 -13.94
N ASP A 43 -3.90 16.75 -13.92
CA ASP A 43 -3.67 15.97 -15.14
C ASP A 43 -4.89 15.07 -15.43
N LYS A 44 -5.59 15.40 -16.51
CA LYS A 44 -6.77 14.67 -16.99
C LYS A 44 -6.40 13.80 -18.18
N ASN A 45 -5.35 12.96 -18.05
CA ASN A 45 -4.97 12.02 -19.12
C ASN A 45 -6.07 10.97 -19.41
N GLY A 46 -7.07 10.83 -18.51
CA GLY A 46 -8.24 9.98 -18.72
C GLY A 46 -7.95 8.47 -18.68
N VAL A 47 -6.73 8.03 -18.38
CA VAL A 47 -6.33 6.63 -18.45
C VAL A 47 -6.25 6.01 -17.05
N SER A 48 -5.39 6.53 -16.19
CA SER A 48 -5.13 5.96 -14.86
C SER A 48 -5.26 6.98 -13.75
N ALA A 49 -5.71 6.54 -12.57
CA ALA A 49 -5.82 7.36 -11.38
C ALA A 49 -5.42 6.59 -10.12
N TYR A 50 -5.05 7.31 -9.07
CA TYR A 50 -4.75 6.76 -7.76
C TYR A 50 -5.88 7.06 -6.79
N ILE A 51 -6.23 6.06 -5.96
CA ILE A 51 -7.21 6.20 -4.88
C ILE A 51 -6.51 5.84 -3.56
N SER A 52 -6.41 6.81 -2.65
CA SER A 52 -5.89 6.54 -1.31
C SER A 52 -6.96 5.81 -0.50
N ILE A 53 -6.62 4.60 -0.02
CA ILE A 53 -7.55 3.74 0.75
C ILE A 53 -7.27 3.78 2.25
N MET A 54 -6.04 4.13 2.63
CA MET A 54 -5.61 4.22 4.02
C MET A 54 -4.42 5.15 4.19
N ARG A 55 -4.12 5.50 5.42
CA ARG A 55 -2.98 6.35 5.81
C ARG A 55 -2.27 5.75 7.02
N GLY A 56 -0.99 6.09 7.17
CA GLY A 56 -0.15 5.60 8.26
C GLY A 56 0.28 4.15 8.12
N CYS A 57 1.09 3.67 9.05
CA CYS A 57 1.58 2.29 9.07
C CYS A 57 1.94 1.87 10.49
N ASN A 58 1.45 0.71 10.92
CA ASN A 58 1.75 0.13 12.23
C ASN A 58 2.97 -0.79 12.21
N ASN A 59 3.60 -1.00 11.04
CA ASN A 59 4.84 -1.76 10.95
C ASN A 59 6.01 -0.89 11.38
N MET A 60 6.63 -1.26 12.48
CA MET A 60 7.79 -0.56 13.05
C MET A 60 9.09 -1.12 12.48
N CYS A 61 9.21 -1.20 11.14
CA CYS A 61 10.45 -1.61 10.49
C CYS A 61 11.59 -0.65 10.89
N SER A 62 12.74 -1.19 11.30
CA SER A 62 13.81 -0.41 11.97
C SER A 62 14.45 0.69 11.10
N TYR A 63 14.30 0.59 9.78
CA TYR A 63 14.79 1.57 8.80
C TYR A 63 13.73 2.59 8.35
N CYS A 64 12.47 2.44 8.81
CA CYS A 64 11.34 3.16 8.22
C CYS A 64 10.87 4.32 9.11
N VAL A 65 10.79 5.51 8.53
CA VAL A 65 10.32 6.73 9.21
C VAL A 65 8.79 6.90 9.16
N VAL A 66 8.09 6.11 8.35
CA VAL A 66 6.64 6.28 8.08
C VAL A 66 5.76 6.31 9.32
N PRO A 67 5.91 5.41 10.32
CA PRO A 67 5.09 5.48 11.54
C PRO A 67 5.19 6.82 12.28
N TYR A 68 6.36 7.43 12.23
CA TYR A 68 6.64 8.72 12.91
C TYR A 68 6.16 9.93 12.10
N THR A 69 6.07 9.80 10.77
CA THR A 69 5.73 10.92 9.88
C THR A 69 4.31 10.87 9.34
N ARG A 70 3.67 9.70 9.36
CA ARG A 70 2.30 9.46 8.88
C ARG A 70 1.36 9.00 9.98
N GLY A 71 1.88 8.60 11.14
CA GLY A 71 1.11 8.10 12.28
C GLY A 71 0.62 6.66 12.10
N ALA A 72 -0.29 6.25 13.00
CA ALA A 72 -0.90 4.92 12.98
C ALA A 72 -1.78 4.69 11.74
N GLU A 73 -2.03 3.43 11.41
CA GLU A 73 -2.91 3.03 10.32
C GLU A 73 -4.34 3.51 10.54
N ARG A 74 -4.92 4.09 9.50
CA ARG A 74 -6.30 4.56 9.44
C ARG A 74 -6.88 4.19 8.09
N SER A 75 -7.85 3.30 8.09
CA SER A 75 -8.55 2.85 6.88
C SER A 75 -9.69 3.81 6.54
N ARG A 76 -9.78 4.19 5.27
CA ARG A 76 -10.85 5.03 4.75
C ARG A 76 -12.14 4.21 4.57
N ASP A 77 -13.28 4.82 4.79
CA ASP A 77 -14.60 4.19 4.57
C ASP A 77 -14.72 3.62 3.14
N PRO A 78 -15.03 2.32 2.99
CA PRO A 78 -15.12 1.65 1.70
C PRO A 78 -16.17 2.29 0.78
N GLN A 79 -17.27 2.84 1.29
CA GLN A 79 -18.29 3.49 0.47
C GLN A 79 -17.75 4.73 -0.24
N THR A 80 -16.88 5.49 0.45
CA THR A 80 -16.25 6.68 -0.15
C THR A 80 -15.24 6.30 -1.23
N ILE A 81 -14.53 5.18 -1.06
CA ILE A 81 -13.60 4.62 -2.06
C ILE A 81 -14.36 4.15 -3.30
N LEU A 82 -15.45 3.41 -3.10
CA LEU A 82 -16.30 2.93 -4.20
C LEU A 82 -16.93 4.06 -5.00
N ARG A 83 -17.40 5.11 -4.31
CA ARG A 83 -17.92 6.31 -4.96
C ARG A 83 -16.84 6.97 -5.83
N GLU A 84 -15.64 7.17 -5.30
CA GLU A 84 -14.52 7.74 -6.06
C GLU A 84 -14.14 6.87 -7.27
N ALA A 85 -14.14 5.55 -7.13
CA ALA A 85 -13.86 4.64 -8.23
C ALA A 85 -14.90 4.72 -9.34
N ARG A 86 -16.19 4.85 -9.01
CA ARG A 86 -17.29 5.06 -9.97
C ARG A 86 -17.16 6.40 -10.68
N GLU A 87 -16.98 7.50 -9.92
CA GLU A 87 -16.78 8.84 -10.48
C GLU A 87 -15.61 8.90 -11.47
N LEU A 88 -14.52 8.18 -11.16
CA LEU A 88 -13.37 8.06 -12.08
C LEU A 88 -13.74 7.30 -13.34
N PHE A 89 -14.40 6.15 -13.22
CA PHE A 89 -14.82 5.35 -14.37
C PHE A 89 -15.78 6.12 -15.27
N ASP A 90 -16.78 6.80 -14.69
CA ASP A 90 -17.75 7.64 -15.40
C ASP A 90 -17.06 8.86 -16.05
N GLY A 91 -16.00 9.37 -15.41
CA GLY A 91 -15.13 10.41 -15.94
C GLY A 91 -14.17 9.98 -17.05
N GLY A 92 -14.23 8.70 -17.48
CA GLY A 92 -13.43 8.18 -18.60
C GLY A 92 -12.17 7.41 -18.20
N TYR A 93 -11.79 7.37 -16.93
CA TYR A 93 -10.63 6.59 -16.47
C TYR A 93 -10.87 5.09 -16.65
N ARG A 94 -9.83 4.36 -16.95
CA ARG A 94 -9.90 2.91 -17.22
C ARG A 94 -8.99 2.08 -16.30
N GLU A 95 -8.16 2.72 -15.51
CA GLU A 95 -7.35 2.06 -14.50
C GLU A 95 -7.36 2.86 -13.20
N VAL A 96 -7.48 2.17 -12.06
CA VAL A 96 -7.27 2.74 -10.72
C VAL A 96 -6.24 1.92 -9.96
N THR A 97 -5.37 2.62 -9.22
CA THR A 97 -4.43 2.00 -8.30
C THR A 97 -4.80 2.37 -6.87
N LEU A 98 -5.12 1.37 -6.06
CA LEU A 98 -5.39 1.55 -4.63
C LEU A 98 -4.06 1.75 -3.88
N LEU A 99 -3.95 2.86 -3.15
CA LEU A 99 -2.73 3.27 -2.45
C LEU A 99 -2.91 3.29 -0.94
N GLY A 100 -1.93 2.73 -0.23
CA GLY A 100 -1.74 2.86 1.20
C GLY A 100 -0.26 2.74 1.55
N GLN A 101 0.15 3.06 2.77
CA GLN A 101 1.51 2.78 3.23
C GLN A 101 1.74 1.27 3.47
N ASN A 102 0.66 0.53 3.76
CA ASN A 102 0.58 -0.92 3.78
C ASN A 102 -0.84 -1.32 3.36
N GLY A 103 -1.15 -1.28 2.06
CA GLY A 103 -2.50 -1.46 1.54
C GLY A 103 -3.18 -2.76 2.00
N ASN A 104 -2.40 -3.83 2.16
CA ASN A 104 -2.92 -5.15 2.53
C ASN A 104 -3.41 -5.25 3.98
N SER A 105 -3.01 -4.31 4.87
CA SER A 105 -3.51 -4.24 6.24
C SER A 105 -4.82 -3.45 6.36
N TYR A 106 -5.37 -2.97 5.22
CA TYR A 106 -6.65 -2.25 5.23
C TYR A 106 -7.70 -3.03 6.01
N ARG A 107 -8.24 -2.37 7.03
CA ARG A 107 -9.33 -2.88 7.86
C ARG A 107 -10.16 -1.69 8.33
N TRP A 108 -11.40 -1.66 7.88
CA TRP A 108 -12.36 -0.64 8.28
C TRP A 108 -13.46 -1.26 9.13
N GLU A 109 -13.83 -0.57 10.20
CA GLU A 109 -14.84 -1.04 11.15
C GLU A 109 -15.83 0.08 11.45
N ASN A 110 -17.11 -0.27 11.45
CA ASN A 110 -18.19 0.62 11.87
C ASN A 110 -19.29 -0.21 12.53
N GLY A 111 -19.33 -0.20 13.85
CA GLY A 111 -20.22 -1.07 14.63
C GLY A 111 -19.91 -2.54 14.37
N GLU A 112 -20.91 -3.30 13.91
CA GLU A 112 -20.77 -4.72 13.59
C GLU A 112 -20.19 -4.98 12.18
N THR A 113 -20.06 -3.95 11.36
CA THR A 113 -19.55 -4.09 9.99
C THR A 113 -18.05 -3.97 9.97
N VAL A 114 -17.39 -5.01 9.44
CA VAL A 114 -15.95 -5.05 9.22
C VAL A 114 -15.68 -5.32 7.75
N ALA A 115 -14.81 -4.53 7.13
CA ALA A 115 -14.36 -4.73 5.76
C ALA A 115 -12.83 -4.83 5.71
N GLY A 116 -12.33 -5.97 5.22
CA GLY A 116 -10.90 -6.21 5.00
C GLY A 116 -10.46 -5.79 3.60
N PHE A 117 -9.16 -5.93 3.33
CA PHE A 117 -8.59 -5.56 2.03
C PHE A 117 -9.16 -6.42 0.89
N ALA A 118 -9.36 -7.72 1.10
CA ALA A 118 -9.95 -8.61 0.09
C ALA A 118 -11.37 -8.20 -0.28
N ASP A 119 -12.18 -7.79 0.71
CA ASP A 119 -13.56 -7.32 0.50
C ASP A 119 -13.56 -6.02 -0.31
N LEU A 120 -12.71 -5.05 0.08
CA LEU A 120 -12.57 -3.79 -0.63
C LEU A 120 -12.12 -4.01 -2.07
N LEU A 121 -11.12 -4.87 -2.29
CA LEU A 121 -10.57 -5.17 -3.61
C LEU A 121 -11.64 -5.76 -4.54
N GLY A 122 -12.43 -6.73 -4.04
CA GLY A 122 -13.55 -7.32 -4.75
C GLY A 122 -14.65 -6.31 -5.05
N ALA A 123 -14.99 -5.43 -4.10
CA ALA A 123 -15.99 -4.40 -4.27
C ALA A 123 -15.58 -3.36 -5.33
N VAL A 124 -14.31 -2.92 -5.34
CA VAL A 124 -13.80 -1.99 -6.37
C VAL A 124 -13.75 -2.66 -7.74
N ALA A 125 -13.33 -3.93 -7.82
CA ALA A 125 -13.34 -4.70 -9.07
C ALA A 125 -14.76 -4.88 -9.65
N SER A 126 -15.77 -4.88 -8.79
CA SER A 126 -17.18 -5.01 -9.18
C SER A 126 -17.81 -3.70 -9.66
N VAL A 127 -17.11 -2.58 -9.62
CA VAL A 127 -17.61 -1.27 -10.12
C VAL A 127 -17.91 -1.35 -11.61
N ASP A 128 -16.98 -1.86 -12.40
CA ASP A 128 -17.16 -2.16 -13.82
C ASP A 128 -16.09 -3.15 -14.29
N PRO A 129 -16.41 -4.17 -15.08
CA PRO A 129 -15.43 -5.15 -15.58
C PRO A 129 -14.36 -4.55 -16.52
N LYS A 130 -14.58 -3.35 -17.07
CA LYS A 130 -13.63 -2.62 -17.90
C LYS A 130 -12.71 -1.71 -17.08
N LEU A 131 -12.98 -1.54 -15.78
CA LEU A 131 -12.11 -0.81 -14.87
C LEU A 131 -10.98 -1.73 -14.41
N ARG A 132 -9.77 -1.52 -14.90
CA ARG A 132 -8.59 -2.22 -14.42
C ARG A 132 -8.23 -1.75 -13.00
N VAL A 133 -8.04 -2.68 -12.08
CA VAL A 133 -7.71 -2.36 -10.70
C VAL A 133 -6.34 -2.91 -10.33
N ARG A 134 -5.52 -2.04 -9.76
CA ARG A 134 -4.21 -2.35 -9.18
C ARG A 134 -4.20 -1.96 -7.72
N PHE A 135 -3.24 -2.48 -7.01
CA PHE A 135 -2.87 -1.98 -5.69
C PHE A 135 -1.35 -1.92 -5.57
N SER A 136 -0.87 -1.07 -4.68
CA SER A 136 0.55 -0.91 -4.41
C SER A 136 0.82 -0.90 -2.91
N THR A 137 2.05 -1.24 -2.57
CA THR A 137 2.60 -1.24 -1.22
C THR A 137 1.97 -2.32 -0.35
N SER A 138 2.55 -3.51 -0.45
CA SER A 138 2.19 -4.66 0.37
C SER A 138 3.30 -4.98 1.36
N HIS A 139 2.94 -5.29 2.60
CA HIS A 139 3.86 -5.96 3.49
C HIS A 139 3.62 -7.47 3.38
N PRO A 140 4.65 -8.31 3.20
CA PRO A 140 4.47 -9.75 2.99
C PRO A 140 3.56 -10.41 4.03
N LYS A 141 3.71 -10.08 5.33
CA LYS A 141 2.91 -10.66 6.42
C LYS A 141 1.40 -10.42 6.29
N ASP A 142 0.99 -9.38 5.57
CA ASP A 142 -0.42 -8.97 5.44
C ASP A 142 -1.05 -9.42 4.11
N LEU A 143 -0.28 -10.12 3.24
CA LEU A 143 -0.81 -10.70 2.01
C LEU A 143 -1.47 -12.06 2.33
N SER A 144 -2.78 -12.07 2.50
CA SER A 144 -3.55 -13.29 2.80
C SER A 144 -3.92 -14.08 1.55
N ASP A 145 -4.27 -15.37 1.72
CA ASP A 145 -4.80 -16.20 0.63
C ASP A 145 -6.16 -15.68 0.12
N GLU A 146 -6.95 -15.01 0.97
CA GLU A 146 -8.21 -14.38 0.58
C GLU A 146 -8.01 -13.29 -0.48
N VAL A 147 -6.95 -12.47 -0.34
CA VAL A 147 -6.58 -11.47 -1.35
C VAL A 147 -6.24 -12.16 -2.68
N LEU A 148 -5.44 -13.23 -2.64
CA LEU A 148 -5.06 -14.00 -3.84
C LEU A 148 -6.27 -14.65 -4.51
N HIS A 149 -7.19 -15.24 -3.74
CA HIS A 149 -8.44 -15.81 -4.27
C HIS A 149 -9.37 -14.74 -4.85
N THR A 150 -9.43 -13.56 -4.24
CA THR A 150 -10.15 -12.42 -4.79
C THR A 150 -9.56 -11.98 -6.13
N MET A 151 -8.24 -11.88 -6.22
CA MET A 151 -7.55 -11.58 -7.49
C MET A 151 -7.80 -12.65 -8.56
N ALA A 152 -7.88 -13.92 -8.19
CA ALA A 152 -8.21 -15.00 -9.12
C ALA A 152 -9.64 -14.92 -9.66
N ARG A 153 -10.57 -14.43 -8.83
CA ARG A 153 -12.01 -14.34 -9.16
C ARG A 153 -12.32 -13.22 -10.15
N TYR A 154 -11.63 -12.08 -10.05
CA TYR A 154 -11.94 -10.89 -10.85
C TYR A 154 -10.88 -10.68 -11.94
N PRO A 155 -11.22 -10.88 -13.24
CA PRO A 155 -10.24 -10.79 -14.34
C PRO A 155 -9.69 -9.37 -14.57
N ASN A 156 -10.38 -8.34 -14.08
CA ASN A 156 -9.96 -6.94 -14.14
C ASN A 156 -9.02 -6.53 -12.99
N LEU A 157 -8.77 -7.41 -12.02
CA LEU A 157 -7.67 -7.25 -11.07
C LEU A 157 -6.35 -7.64 -11.74
N CYS A 158 -5.40 -6.72 -11.75
CA CYS A 158 -4.11 -6.97 -12.38
C CYS A 158 -3.31 -8.03 -11.63
N ARG A 159 -2.85 -9.04 -12.35
CA ARG A 159 -1.97 -10.10 -11.82
C ARG A 159 -0.54 -9.59 -11.71
N ALA A 160 -0.34 -8.60 -10.87
CA ALA A 160 0.96 -8.01 -10.56
C ALA A 160 0.97 -7.64 -9.07
N ILE A 161 1.92 -8.17 -8.33
CA ILE A 161 2.05 -7.97 -6.88
C ILE A 161 3.45 -7.43 -6.60
N HIS A 162 3.51 -6.25 -5.96
CA HIS A 162 4.74 -5.73 -5.40
C HIS A 162 4.86 -6.20 -3.95
N LEU A 163 5.86 -7.03 -3.65
CA LEU A 163 6.03 -7.71 -2.37
C LEU A 163 7.46 -7.54 -1.84
N PRO A 164 7.78 -6.39 -1.22
CA PRO A 164 9.13 -6.08 -0.73
C PRO A 164 9.65 -7.08 0.29
N ALA A 165 10.61 -7.90 -0.10
CA ALA A 165 11.28 -8.86 0.79
C ALA A 165 12.25 -8.18 1.75
N GLN A 166 12.93 -7.14 1.28
CA GLN A 166 13.97 -6.34 1.93
C GLN A 166 15.31 -7.10 2.10
N SER A 167 15.31 -8.38 2.47
CA SER A 167 16.49 -9.24 2.55
C SER A 167 16.12 -10.71 2.37
N GLY A 168 17.06 -11.51 1.88
CA GLY A 168 16.97 -12.98 1.85
C GLY A 168 17.50 -13.66 3.10
N SER A 169 18.10 -12.93 4.05
CA SER A 169 18.61 -13.45 5.31
C SER A 169 17.59 -13.27 6.43
N THR A 170 17.18 -14.35 7.08
CA THR A 170 16.30 -14.31 8.26
C THR A 170 16.89 -13.44 9.37
N ARG A 171 18.21 -13.49 9.61
CA ARG A 171 18.89 -12.64 10.58
C ARG A 171 18.72 -11.16 10.25
N MET A 172 18.84 -10.78 8.98
CA MET A 172 18.62 -9.39 8.55
C MET A 172 17.15 -8.99 8.69
N LEU A 173 16.22 -9.85 8.33
CA LEU A 173 14.79 -9.59 8.48
C LEU A 173 14.40 -9.37 9.95
N GLU A 174 14.99 -10.11 10.88
CA GLU A 174 14.80 -9.89 12.33
C GLU A 174 15.32 -8.52 12.77
N LEU A 175 16.55 -8.14 12.36
CA LEU A 175 17.13 -6.82 12.65
C LEU A 175 16.34 -5.66 12.02
N MET A 176 15.76 -5.90 10.84
CA MET A 176 14.84 -4.99 10.17
C MET A 176 13.44 -4.95 10.79
N ASN A 177 13.15 -5.80 11.79
CA ASN A 177 11.84 -5.95 12.44
C ASN A 177 10.71 -6.32 11.46
N ARG A 178 11.00 -7.23 10.50
CA ARG A 178 10.05 -7.58 9.43
C ARG A 178 8.98 -8.58 9.82
N LYS A 179 9.12 -9.28 10.96
CA LYS A 179 8.12 -10.23 11.53
C LYS A 179 7.84 -11.45 10.66
N TYR A 180 8.76 -11.83 9.79
CA TYR A 180 8.74 -13.08 9.02
C TYR A 180 10.16 -13.53 8.70
N THR A 181 10.32 -14.83 8.38
CA THR A 181 11.58 -15.44 7.95
C THR A 181 11.63 -15.56 6.43
N ARG A 182 12.81 -15.92 5.89
CA ARG A 182 12.98 -16.26 4.46
C ARG A 182 12.00 -17.38 4.03
N GLU A 183 11.92 -18.46 4.81
CA GLU A 183 11.09 -19.61 4.50
C GLU A 183 9.60 -19.24 4.45
N TRP A 184 9.17 -18.43 5.39
CA TRP A 184 7.80 -17.90 5.40
C TRP A 184 7.50 -17.06 4.15
N TYR A 185 8.44 -16.20 3.76
CA TYR A 185 8.31 -15.39 2.55
C TYR A 185 8.22 -16.27 1.30
N LEU A 186 9.09 -17.28 1.16
CA LEU A 186 9.03 -18.24 0.06
C LEU A 186 7.70 -18.99 0.01
N GLY A 187 7.13 -19.36 1.16
CA GLY A 187 5.78 -19.93 1.24
C GLY A 187 4.70 -18.98 0.69
N ARG A 188 4.86 -17.66 0.83
CA ARG A 188 3.96 -16.68 0.21
C ARG A 188 4.12 -16.62 -1.31
N ILE A 189 5.36 -16.69 -1.80
CA ILE A 189 5.65 -16.77 -3.24
C ILE A 189 5.01 -18.02 -3.85
N GLU A 190 5.15 -19.19 -3.20
CA GLU A 190 4.52 -20.43 -3.64
C GLU A 190 2.99 -20.33 -3.67
N ALA A 191 2.37 -19.70 -2.65
CA ALA A 191 0.94 -19.46 -2.62
C ALA A 191 0.49 -18.56 -3.79
N ILE A 192 1.23 -17.48 -4.08
CA ILE A 192 0.94 -16.62 -5.23
C ILE A 192 1.00 -17.43 -6.54
N ARG A 193 2.05 -18.20 -6.75
CA ARG A 193 2.24 -18.99 -7.98
C ARG A 193 1.16 -20.06 -8.15
N ARG A 194 0.74 -20.69 -7.05
CA ARG A 194 -0.31 -21.70 -7.06
C ARG A 194 -1.70 -21.12 -7.35
N ILE A 195 -2.07 -20.00 -6.69
CA ILE A 195 -3.42 -19.42 -6.78
C ILE A 195 -3.55 -18.50 -8.00
N LEU A 196 -2.48 -17.82 -8.38
CA LEU A 196 -2.43 -16.86 -9.48
C LEU A 196 -1.32 -17.23 -10.49
N PRO A 197 -1.46 -18.31 -11.24
CA PRO A 197 -0.47 -18.67 -12.27
C PRO A 197 -0.21 -17.50 -13.22
N GLY A 198 1.07 -17.22 -13.48
CA GLY A 198 1.50 -16.11 -14.34
C GLY A 198 1.41 -14.72 -13.67
N CYS A 199 1.23 -14.64 -12.36
CA CYS A 199 1.31 -13.37 -11.63
C CYS A 199 2.75 -12.84 -11.67
N SER A 200 2.90 -11.59 -12.08
CA SER A 200 4.16 -10.85 -12.01
C SER A 200 4.44 -10.45 -10.56
N ILE A 201 5.64 -10.73 -10.07
CA ILE A 201 6.06 -10.39 -8.70
C ILE A 201 7.25 -9.45 -8.80
N SER A 202 7.17 -8.31 -8.13
CA SER A 202 8.28 -7.38 -7.94
C SER A 202 8.61 -7.21 -6.48
N THR A 203 9.85 -6.80 -6.17
CA THR A 203 10.33 -6.65 -4.80
C THR A 203 11.22 -5.42 -4.67
N ASP A 204 11.46 -5.02 -3.41
CA ASP A 204 12.55 -4.13 -3.02
C ASP A 204 13.49 -4.90 -2.08
N LEU A 205 14.78 -4.64 -2.20
CA LEU A 205 15.85 -5.23 -1.40
C LEU A 205 16.77 -4.13 -0.88
N ILE A 206 17.27 -4.29 0.34
CA ILE A 206 18.24 -3.40 0.96
C ILE A 206 19.57 -4.16 1.09
N ALA A 207 20.61 -3.66 0.41
CA ALA A 207 21.99 -4.11 0.58
C ALA A 207 22.74 -3.15 1.50
N GLY A 208 23.68 -3.68 2.29
CA GLY A 208 24.48 -2.89 3.22
C GLY A 208 23.72 -2.42 4.48
N PHE A 209 22.68 -3.14 4.88
CA PHE A 209 22.01 -2.87 6.15
C PHE A 209 23.00 -3.05 7.32
N CYS A 210 22.80 -2.30 8.41
CA CYS A 210 23.71 -2.35 9.57
C CYS A 210 24.01 -3.79 9.99
N THR A 211 25.31 -4.15 10.06
CA THR A 211 25.83 -5.49 10.41
C THR A 211 25.54 -6.60 9.40
N GLU A 212 25.08 -6.30 8.19
CA GLU A 212 25.00 -7.27 7.11
C GLU A 212 26.38 -7.86 6.80
N THR A 213 26.45 -9.17 6.72
CA THR A 213 27.66 -9.91 6.33
C THR A 213 27.61 -10.34 4.88
N ASP A 214 28.74 -10.74 4.30
CA ASP A 214 28.79 -11.32 2.95
C ASP A 214 27.89 -12.56 2.82
N ASP A 215 27.70 -13.31 3.90
CA ASP A 215 26.81 -14.46 3.91
C ASP A 215 25.34 -14.06 3.85
N ASP A 216 24.94 -13.04 4.61
CA ASP A 216 23.59 -12.48 4.55
C ASP A 216 23.28 -11.94 3.14
N HIS A 217 24.25 -11.24 2.54
CA HIS A 217 24.12 -10.75 1.18
C HIS A 217 23.97 -11.88 0.16
N ARG A 218 24.77 -12.95 0.27
CA ARG A 218 24.63 -14.14 -0.58
C ARG A 218 23.25 -14.81 -0.44
N GLN A 219 22.69 -14.84 0.76
CA GLN A 219 21.32 -15.33 0.97
C GLN A 219 20.30 -14.45 0.25
N THR A 220 20.51 -13.15 0.18
CA THR A 220 19.65 -12.23 -0.59
C THR A 220 19.75 -12.49 -2.09
N LEU A 221 20.95 -12.67 -2.63
CA LEU A 221 21.14 -13.05 -4.03
C LEU A 221 20.47 -14.38 -4.36
N SER A 222 20.65 -15.40 -3.50
CA SER A 222 20.00 -16.71 -3.71
C SER A 222 18.48 -16.65 -3.63
N LEU A 223 17.90 -15.71 -2.84
CA LEU A 223 16.46 -15.45 -2.84
C LEU A 223 16.00 -14.89 -4.19
N MET A 224 16.77 -13.98 -4.77
CA MET A 224 16.44 -13.41 -6.08
C MET A 224 16.44 -14.48 -7.18
N GLU A 225 17.45 -15.35 -7.18
CA GLU A 225 17.53 -16.48 -8.11
C GLU A 225 16.37 -17.47 -7.95
N GLU A 226 15.99 -17.81 -6.71
CA GLU A 226 14.93 -18.75 -6.39
C GLU A 226 13.53 -18.19 -6.75
N VAL A 227 13.30 -16.91 -6.50
CA VAL A 227 12.00 -16.28 -6.75
C VAL A 227 11.85 -15.84 -8.20
N ASP A 228 12.91 -15.54 -8.92
CA ASP A 228 12.86 -15.06 -10.32
C ASP A 228 11.87 -13.89 -10.47
N TYR A 229 12.17 -12.78 -9.82
CA TYR A 229 11.33 -11.59 -9.84
C TYR A 229 11.25 -10.94 -11.23
N ALA A 230 10.10 -10.39 -11.57
CA ALA A 230 9.95 -9.60 -12.77
C ALA A 230 10.74 -8.28 -12.70
N SER A 231 10.93 -7.74 -11.48
CA SER A 231 11.81 -6.60 -11.19
C SER A 231 12.17 -6.56 -9.70
N ALA A 232 13.36 -6.07 -9.39
CA ALA A 232 13.86 -5.83 -8.05
C ALA A 232 14.60 -4.48 -7.98
#